data_5e4f6cac6f51ead700de3c786bc50825
#
_entry.id   5e4f6cac6f51ead700de3c786bc50825
#
_cell.length_a   1.000
_cell.length_b   1.000
_cell.length_c   1.000
_cell.angle_alpha   90.00
_cell.angle_beta   90.00
_cell.angle_gamma   90.00
#
_symmetry.space_group_name_H-M   'P 1'
#
loop_
_entity.id
_entity.type
_entity.pdbx_description
1 polymer ?
#
loop_
_entity_poly.entity_id
_entity_poly.type
_entity_poly.pdbx_seq_one_letter_code
_entity_poly.pdbx_strand_id
1 'polypeptide(L)'
;MNSNNRMGFASKLGGLLAAAGSAVGLGNIWRFPTQAGEEGGAAFLLVYIAIIFIFGIPLLISEFAIGRHARANVGNAYSVLAPNTHWKFIGVASVLVAFTIFCYYNVVVGWVVYYVWDAISGNFVSLGQVVNADGSNEFANHFGSFVSNPWKPIVCLAIVIGIMHYV
;
A
#
# COMPACT_ATOMS: atom_id res chain seq x y z
N MET A 1 -32.68 8.30 -1.52
CA MET A 1 -31.88 7.71 -0.44
C MET A 1 -31.49 8.81 0.53
N ASN A 2 -31.95 8.72 1.78
CA ASN A 2 -31.73 9.75 2.80
C ASN A 2 -30.24 9.96 3.07
N SER A 3 -29.76 11.17 2.85
CA SER A 3 -28.37 11.62 3.04
C SER A 3 -27.91 11.69 4.51
N ASN A 4 -28.78 11.38 5.46
CA ASN A 4 -28.52 11.58 6.90
C ASN A 4 -27.89 10.39 7.64
N ASN A 5 -27.60 9.28 6.98
CA ASN A 5 -27.08 8.08 7.66
C ASN A 5 -25.64 7.71 7.25
N ARG A 6 -24.80 8.68 6.87
CA ARG A 6 -23.38 8.44 6.73
C ARG A 6 -22.74 8.46 8.13
N MET A 7 -22.26 7.32 8.57
CA MET A 7 -21.46 7.22 9.78
C MET A 7 -20.19 8.06 9.60
N GLY A 8 -20.10 9.16 10.31
CA GLY A 8 -18.88 9.96 10.42
C GLY A 8 -18.02 9.45 11.58
N PHE A 9 -16.75 9.79 11.59
CA PHE A 9 -15.90 9.49 12.75
C PHE A 9 -16.46 10.17 14.01
N ALA A 10 -16.54 9.44 15.11
CA ALA A 10 -17.08 9.94 16.39
C ALA A 10 -16.27 11.10 16.99
N SER A 11 -15.00 11.23 16.60
CA SER A 11 -14.12 12.34 17.03
C SER A 11 -13.17 12.77 15.91
N LYS A 12 -12.72 14.03 15.95
CA LYS A 12 -11.69 14.57 15.05
C LYS A 12 -10.39 13.77 15.14
N LEU A 13 -10.00 13.39 16.35
CA LEU A 13 -8.80 12.58 16.59
C LEU A 13 -8.94 11.18 15.98
N GLY A 14 -10.11 10.54 16.12
CA GLY A 14 -10.37 9.24 15.48
C GLY A 14 -10.25 9.30 13.96
N GLY A 15 -10.76 10.36 13.32
CA GLY A 15 -10.60 10.58 11.89
C GLY A 15 -9.14 10.78 11.46
N LEU A 16 -8.36 11.53 12.24
CA LEU A 16 -6.94 11.75 11.97
C LEU A 16 -6.14 10.45 12.13
N LEU A 17 -6.39 9.70 13.19
CA LEU A 17 -5.71 8.41 13.43
C LEU A 17 -6.05 7.37 12.36
N ALA A 18 -7.31 7.33 11.92
CA ALA A 18 -7.72 6.45 10.83
C ALA A 18 -7.04 6.83 9.51
N ALA A 19 -6.97 8.13 9.19
CA ALA A 19 -6.28 8.63 8.01
C ALA A 19 -4.76 8.34 8.07
N ALA A 20 -4.13 8.58 9.20
CA ALA A 20 -2.72 8.28 9.41
C ALA A 20 -2.45 6.76 9.32
N GLY A 21 -3.28 5.92 9.95
CA GLY A 21 -3.15 4.47 9.91
C GLY A 21 -3.33 3.91 8.49
N SER A 22 -4.26 4.46 7.71
CA SER A 22 -4.45 4.05 6.31
C SER A 22 -3.29 4.48 5.39
N ALA A 23 -2.52 5.50 5.78
CA ALA A 23 -1.35 5.95 5.04
C ALA A 23 -0.10 5.09 5.29
N VAL A 24 -0.06 4.35 6.41
CA VAL A 24 1.06 3.44 6.71
C VAL A 24 0.89 2.16 5.91
N GLY A 25 1.78 1.92 4.98
CA GLY A 25 1.76 0.74 4.11
C GLY A 25 3.15 0.11 3.97
N LEU A 26 3.20 -0.99 3.22
CA LEU A 26 4.44 -1.70 2.90
C LEU A 26 5.51 -0.80 2.28
N GLY A 27 5.10 0.19 1.49
CA GLY A 27 6.01 1.19 0.93
C GLY A 27 6.80 1.93 2.00
N ASN A 28 6.16 2.32 3.08
CA ASN A 28 6.78 3.08 4.16
C ASN A 28 7.70 2.23 5.03
N ILE A 29 7.36 0.96 5.21
CA ILE A 29 8.08 0.04 6.12
C ILE A 29 9.24 -0.65 5.38
N TRP A 30 9.05 -1.01 4.13
CA TRP A 30 10.01 -1.78 3.36
C TRP A 30 10.73 -0.92 2.31
N ARG A 31 9.97 -0.39 1.33
CA ARG A 31 10.58 0.26 0.16
C ARG A 31 11.28 1.58 0.50
N PHE A 32 10.69 2.39 1.35
CA PHE A 32 11.24 3.70 1.68
C PHE A 32 12.60 3.63 2.41
N PRO A 33 12.78 2.79 3.46
CA PRO A 33 14.09 2.64 4.11
C PRO A 33 15.17 2.10 3.16
N THR A 34 14.82 1.14 2.29
CA THR A 34 15.75 0.59 1.30
C THR A 34 16.20 1.66 0.32
N GLN A 35 15.27 2.40 -0.28
CA GLN A 35 15.58 3.49 -1.20
C GLN A 35 16.39 4.60 -0.52
N ALA A 36 16.04 4.97 0.71
CA ALA A 36 16.80 5.97 1.46
C ALA A 36 18.25 5.52 1.70
N GLY A 37 18.49 4.24 1.94
CA GLY A 37 19.83 3.68 2.09
C GLY A 37 20.64 3.65 0.79
N GLU A 38 20.01 3.28 -0.31
CA GLU A 38 20.64 3.14 -1.63
C GLU A 38 20.90 4.49 -2.31
N GLU A 39 20.03 5.47 -2.13
CA GLU A 39 20.02 6.74 -2.87
C GLU A 39 20.67 7.91 -2.10
N GLY A 40 21.60 7.62 -1.21
CA GLY A 40 22.40 8.64 -0.52
C GLY A 40 21.86 9.13 0.83
N GLY A 41 20.98 8.38 1.48
CA GLY A 41 20.59 8.58 2.89
C GLY A 41 19.99 9.95 3.17
N ALA A 42 20.74 10.79 3.85
CA ALA A 42 20.28 12.12 4.28
C ALA A 42 19.95 13.06 3.10
N ALA A 43 20.68 12.99 2.00
CA ALA A 43 20.39 13.80 0.80
C ALA A 43 19.04 13.42 0.19
N PHE A 44 18.77 12.12 0.08
CA PHE A 44 17.46 11.61 -0.36
C PHE A 44 16.34 12.13 0.54
N LEU A 45 16.50 12.06 1.87
CA LEU A 45 15.50 12.53 2.82
C LEU A 45 15.19 14.02 2.69
N LEU A 46 16.22 14.88 2.47
CA LEU A 46 16.01 16.31 2.27
C LEU A 46 15.20 16.60 1.01
N VAL A 47 15.54 15.94 -0.10
CA VAL A 47 14.80 16.10 -1.37
C VAL A 47 13.36 15.57 -1.21
N TYR A 48 13.19 14.42 -0.56
CA TYR A 48 11.88 13.84 -0.29
C TYR A 48 10.98 14.76 0.53
N ILE A 49 11.52 15.35 1.61
CA ILE A 49 10.79 16.32 2.44
C ILE A 49 10.39 17.55 1.62
N ALA A 50 11.30 18.10 0.82
CA ALA A 50 11.00 19.24 -0.05
C ALA A 50 9.86 18.92 -1.04
N ILE A 51 9.88 17.73 -1.65
CA ILE A 51 8.83 17.28 -2.57
C ILE A 51 7.48 17.12 -1.84
N ILE A 52 7.47 16.61 -0.62
CA ILE A 52 6.23 16.52 0.18
C ILE A 52 5.61 17.90 0.40
N PHE A 53 6.42 18.89 0.75
CA PHE A 53 5.90 20.24 0.99
C PHE A 53 5.44 20.92 -0.29
N ILE A 54 6.17 20.77 -1.39
CA ILE A 54 5.86 21.45 -2.65
C ILE A 54 4.69 20.79 -3.40
N PHE A 55 4.64 19.46 -3.43
CA PHE A 55 3.65 18.72 -4.20
C PHE A 55 2.67 17.93 -3.32
N GLY A 56 3.15 17.27 -2.26
CA GLY A 56 2.33 16.38 -1.45
C GLY A 56 1.21 17.11 -0.72
N ILE A 57 1.51 18.22 -0.05
CA ILE A 57 0.51 18.99 0.71
C ILE A 57 -0.55 19.62 -0.21
N PRO A 58 -0.20 20.33 -1.31
CA PRO A 58 -1.21 20.86 -2.23
C PRO A 58 -2.08 19.77 -2.86
N LEU A 59 -1.50 18.62 -3.20
CA LEU A 59 -2.23 17.50 -3.78
C LEU A 59 -3.25 16.93 -2.79
N LEU A 60 -2.84 16.71 -1.54
CA LEU A 60 -3.70 16.23 -0.46
C LEU A 60 -4.85 17.19 -0.16
N ILE A 61 -4.57 18.51 -0.13
CA ILE A 61 -5.60 19.53 0.07
C ILE A 61 -6.61 19.48 -1.07
N SER A 62 -6.17 19.35 -2.32
CA SER A 62 -7.06 19.27 -3.48
C SER A 62 -7.92 18.00 -3.46
N GLU A 63 -7.37 16.86 -3.07
CA GLU A 63 -8.13 15.61 -2.91
C GLU A 63 -9.22 15.74 -1.83
N PHE A 64 -8.87 16.30 -0.68
CA PHE A 64 -9.86 16.56 0.37
C PHE A 64 -10.94 17.56 -0.06
N ALA A 65 -10.58 18.60 -0.82
CA ALA A 65 -11.54 19.56 -1.35
C ALA A 65 -12.53 18.87 -2.32
N ILE A 66 -12.01 18.05 -3.24
CA ILE A 66 -12.83 17.26 -4.17
C ILE A 66 -13.77 16.32 -3.40
N GLY A 67 -13.22 15.54 -2.46
CA GLY A 67 -14.01 14.58 -1.69
C GLY A 67 -15.11 15.23 -0.85
N ARG A 68 -14.81 16.35 -0.21
CA ARG A 68 -15.79 17.11 0.60
C ARG A 68 -16.87 17.76 -0.23
N HIS A 69 -16.53 18.25 -1.42
CA HIS A 69 -17.48 18.96 -2.30
C HIS A 69 -18.36 17.98 -3.06
N ALA A 70 -17.77 16.91 -3.62
CA ALA A 70 -18.50 15.90 -4.37
C ALA A 70 -19.44 15.06 -3.49
N ARG A 71 -19.05 14.76 -2.25
CA ARG A 71 -19.76 13.83 -1.34
C ARG A 71 -20.18 12.53 -2.02
N ALA A 72 -19.39 12.06 -2.97
CA ALA A 72 -19.60 10.87 -3.77
C ALA A 72 -18.38 9.93 -3.64
N ASN A 73 -18.51 8.72 -4.15
CA ASN A 73 -17.37 7.82 -4.27
C ASN A 73 -16.40 8.34 -5.36
N VAL A 74 -15.15 7.84 -5.36
CA VAL A 74 -14.08 8.27 -6.27
C VAL A 74 -14.51 8.17 -7.73
N GLY A 75 -15.20 7.10 -8.13
CA GLY A 75 -15.66 6.90 -9.50
C GLY A 75 -16.64 7.97 -9.99
N ASN A 76 -17.49 8.47 -9.09
CA ASN A 76 -18.54 9.41 -9.45
C ASN A 76 -18.24 10.86 -9.05
N ALA A 77 -17.21 11.12 -8.26
CA ALA A 77 -16.89 12.45 -7.77
C ALA A 77 -16.75 13.48 -8.89
N TYR A 78 -16.02 13.14 -9.94
CA TYR A 78 -15.81 14.03 -11.09
C TYR A 78 -17.07 14.24 -11.93
N SER A 79 -17.95 13.25 -12.01
CA SER A 79 -19.24 13.38 -12.70
C SER A 79 -20.19 14.33 -11.97
N VAL A 80 -20.11 14.35 -10.63
CA VAL A 80 -20.89 15.25 -9.78
C VAL A 80 -20.38 16.69 -9.86
N LEU A 81 -19.05 16.86 -9.84
CA LEU A 81 -18.42 18.19 -9.84
C LEU A 81 -18.43 18.85 -11.22
N ALA A 82 -18.34 18.09 -12.28
CA ALA A 82 -18.28 18.57 -13.65
C ALA A 82 -19.23 17.75 -14.56
N PRO A 83 -20.54 17.93 -14.42
CA PRO A 83 -21.54 17.22 -15.23
C PRO A 83 -21.37 17.56 -16.71
N ASN A 84 -21.65 16.59 -17.57
CA ASN A 84 -21.54 16.70 -19.03
C ASN A 84 -20.14 17.00 -19.58
N THR A 85 -19.09 16.67 -18.83
CA THR A 85 -17.71 16.80 -19.26
C THR A 85 -17.01 15.44 -19.34
N HIS A 86 -15.84 15.40 -20.00
CA HIS A 86 -15.03 14.18 -20.07
C HIS A 86 -14.30 13.83 -18.76
N TRP A 87 -14.37 14.66 -17.73
CA TRP A 87 -13.73 14.43 -16.43
C TRP A 87 -14.19 13.15 -15.72
N LYS A 88 -15.37 12.64 -16.07
CA LYS A 88 -15.85 11.32 -15.58
C LYS A 88 -14.85 10.18 -15.82
N PHE A 89 -14.04 10.25 -16.88
CA PHE A 89 -13.05 9.22 -17.17
C PHE A 89 -11.92 9.18 -16.13
N ILE A 90 -11.60 10.28 -15.46
CA ILE A 90 -10.63 10.29 -14.36
C ILE A 90 -11.15 9.46 -13.18
N GLY A 91 -12.43 9.57 -12.86
CA GLY A 91 -13.04 8.72 -11.82
C GLY A 91 -12.92 7.22 -12.14
N VAL A 92 -13.22 6.84 -13.38
CA VAL A 92 -13.08 5.44 -13.83
C VAL A 92 -11.62 5.00 -13.81
N ALA A 93 -10.71 5.83 -14.33
CA ALA A 93 -9.27 5.54 -14.31
C ALA A 93 -8.75 5.36 -12.86
N SER A 94 -9.19 6.20 -11.92
CA SER A 94 -8.81 6.08 -10.51
C SER A 94 -9.25 4.76 -9.90
N VAL A 95 -10.45 4.28 -10.23
CA VAL A 95 -10.94 2.97 -9.77
C VAL A 95 -10.11 1.84 -10.37
N LEU A 96 -9.78 1.90 -11.65
CA LEU A 96 -8.95 0.88 -12.32
C LEU A 96 -7.54 0.84 -11.73
N VAL A 97 -6.93 1.99 -11.49
CA VAL A 97 -5.60 2.08 -10.85
C VAL A 97 -5.65 1.50 -9.44
N ALA A 98 -6.65 1.87 -8.64
CA ALA A 98 -6.83 1.35 -7.29
C ALA A 98 -7.00 -0.18 -7.30
N PHE A 99 -7.78 -0.72 -8.24
CA PHE A 99 -7.95 -2.16 -8.41
C PHE A 99 -6.64 -2.87 -8.78
N THR A 100 -5.87 -2.31 -9.72
CA THR A 100 -4.57 -2.86 -10.12
C THR A 100 -3.58 -2.88 -8.95
N ILE A 101 -3.52 -1.80 -8.18
CA ILE A 101 -2.71 -1.71 -6.98
C ILE A 101 -3.16 -2.76 -5.96
N PHE A 102 -4.45 -2.91 -5.74
CA PHE A 102 -5.00 -3.92 -4.83
C PHE A 102 -4.58 -5.34 -5.21
N CYS A 103 -4.64 -5.70 -6.49
CA CYS A 103 -4.17 -7.00 -6.99
C CYS A 103 -2.69 -7.23 -6.67
N TYR A 104 -1.84 -6.24 -6.95
CA TYR A 104 -0.42 -6.31 -6.65
C TYR A 104 -0.14 -6.45 -5.15
N TYR A 105 -0.80 -5.63 -4.32
CA TYR A 105 -0.60 -5.67 -2.87
C TYR A 105 -0.99 -7.00 -2.25
N ASN A 106 -2.04 -7.65 -2.72
CA ASN A 106 -2.43 -8.98 -2.22
C ASN A 106 -1.32 -10.02 -2.42
N VAL A 107 -0.61 -9.98 -3.54
CA VAL A 107 0.53 -10.86 -3.78
C VAL A 107 1.65 -10.60 -2.78
N VAL A 108 1.99 -9.33 -2.56
CA VAL A 108 3.06 -8.94 -1.61
C VAL A 108 2.67 -9.30 -0.17
N VAL A 109 1.41 -9.12 0.22
CA VAL A 109 0.91 -9.57 1.53
C VAL A 109 1.03 -11.10 1.66
N GLY A 110 0.77 -11.85 0.59
CA GLY A 110 1.01 -13.29 0.56
C GLY A 110 2.48 -13.65 0.86
N TRP A 111 3.44 -12.90 0.33
CA TRP A 111 4.86 -13.07 0.67
C TRP A 111 5.13 -12.82 2.16
N VAL A 112 4.55 -11.77 2.72
CA VAL A 112 4.68 -11.46 4.16
C VAL A 112 4.14 -12.61 5.02
N VAL A 113 3.00 -13.19 4.67
CA VAL A 113 2.43 -14.35 5.37
C VAL A 113 3.39 -15.55 5.34
N TYR A 114 4.02 -15.81 4.20
CA TYR A 114 5.02 -16.87 4.09
C TYR A 114 6.22 -16.61 5.01
N TYR A 115 6.75 -15.40 5.00
CA TYR A 115 7.88 -15.03 5.86
C TYR A 115 7.53 -15.05 7.36
N VAL A 116 6.31 -14.68 7.72
CA VAL A 116 5.83 -14.82 9.12
C VAL A 116 5.82 -16.30 9.53
N TRP A 117 5.36 -17.18 8.65
CA TRP A 117 5.39 -18.61 8.91
C TRP A 117 6.83 -19.15 9.08
N ASP A 118 7.75 -18.74 8.22
CA ASP A 118 9.17 -19.12 8.31
C ASP A 118 9.83 -18.57 9.58
N ALA A 119 9.47 -17.37 10.02
CA ALA A 119 9.94 -16.81 11.28
C ALA A 119 9.47 -17.64 12.49
N ILE A 120 8.18 -18.01 12.52
CA ILE A 120 7.60 -18.82 13.58
C ILE A 120 8.20 -20.24 13.58
N SER A 121 8.48 -20.79 12.41
CA SER A 121 9.08 -22.12 12.24
C SER A 121 10.56 -22.17 12.60
N GLY A 122 11.20 -21.02 12.88
CA GLY A 122 12.62 -20.94 13.20
C GLY A 122 13.58 -21.05 12.02
N ASN A 123 13.08 -21.10 10.78
CA ASN A 123 13.89 -21.24 9.58
C ASN A 123 14.87 -20.10 9.37
N PHE A 124 14.56 -18.89 9.88
CA PHE A 124 15.45 -17.73 9.77
C PHE A 124 16.71 -17.82 10.62
N VAL A 125 16.70 -18.62 11.68
CA VAL A 125 17.89 -18.80 12.54
C VAL A 125 19.03 -19.48 11.75
N SER A 126 18.68 -20.40 10.86
CA SER A 126 19.66 -21.09 9.99
C SER A 126 20.09 -20.22 8.80
N LEU A 127 19.19 -19.40 8.25
CA LEU A 127 19.44 -18.56 7.07
C LEU A 127 20.32 -17.33 7.39
N GLY A 128 20.23 -16.79 8.60
CA GLY A 128 20.92 -15.54 8.98
C GLY A 128 22.43 -15.67 9.20
N GLN A 129 22.98 -16.89 9.18
CA GLN A 129 24.37 -17.13 9.53
C GLN A 129 25.30 -17.42 8.34
N VAL A 130 24.76 -17.54 7.13
CA VAL A 130 25.54 -17.97 5.96
C VAL A 130 25.52 -16.87 4.90
N VAL A 131 26.67 -16.22 4.72
CA VAL A 131 26.99 -15.47 3.51
C VAL A 131 27.76 -16.44 2.62
N ASN A 132 27.20 -16.77 1.47
CA ASN A 132 27.87 -17.67 0.52
C ASN A 132 29.19 -17.07 0.01
N ALA A 133 30.13 -17.90 -0.38
CA ALA A 133 31.43 -17.49 -0.88
C ALA A 133 31.37 -16.60 -2.14
N ASP A 134 30.24 -16.60 -2.85
CA ASP A 134 29.95 -15.76 -4.01
C ASP A 134 29.31 -14.40 -3.63
N GLY A 135 29.16 -14.10 -2.32
CA GLY A 135 28.50 -12.90 -1.83
C GLY A 135 26.98 -12.91 -1.90
N SER A 136 26.37 -14.00 -2.36
CA SER A 136 24.92 -14.14 -2.39
C SER A 136 24.37 -14.35 -0.97
N ASN A 137 23.27 -13.66 -0.67
CA ASN A 137 22.59 -13.78 0.61
C ASN A 137 21.60 -14.96 0.52
N GLU A 138 21.67 -15.88 1.48
CA GLU A 138 20.72 -17.00 1.53
C GLU A 138 19.24 -16.57 1.59
N PHE A 139 18.96 -15.42 2.18
CA PHE A 139 17.62 -14.83 2.14
C PHE A 139 17.13 -14.54 0.71
N ALA A 140 18.02 -14.07 -0.18
CA ALA A 140 17.67 -13.82 -1.58
C ALA A 140 17.39 -15.14 -2.32
N ASN A 141 18.18 -16.17 -2.07
CA ASN A 141 17.98 -17.51 -2.62
C ASN A 141 16.69 -18.16 -2.11
N HIS A 142 16.41 -18.01 -0.81
CA HIS A 142 15.18 -18.49 -0.19
C HIS A 142 13.95 -17.81 -0.79
N PHE A 143 13.98 -16.47 -0.95
CA PHE A 143 12.92 -15.73 -1.63
C PHE A 143 12.77 -16.17 -3.10
N GLY A 144 13.87 -16.32 -3.82
CA GLY A 144 13.88 -16.82 -5.20
C GLY A 144 13.21 -18.19 -5.32
N SER A 145 13.51 -19.10 -4.41
CA SER A 145 12.92 -20.45 -4.36
C SER A 145 11.42 -20.42 -4.05
N PHE A 146 10.98 -19.48 -3.21
CA PHE A 146 9.57 -19.29 -2.91
C PHE A 146 8.80 -18.76 -4.14
N VAL A 147 9.32 -17.72 -4.79
CA VAL A 147 8.66 -17.10 -5.95
C VAL A 147 8.66 -18.02 -7.17
N SER A 148 9.70 -18.81 -7.36
CA SER A 148 9.81 -19.77 -8.46
C SER A 148 8.85 -20.96 -8.33
N ASN A 149 8.34 -21.21 -7.12
CA ASN A 149 7.37 -22.27 -6.90
C ASN A 149 5.95 -21.71 -7.11
N PRO A 150 5.18 -22.16 -8.12
CA PRO A 150 3.87 -21.57 -8.42
C PRO A 150 2.85 -21.78 -7.30
N TRP A 151 2.96 -22.85 -6.52
CA TRP A 151 1.96 -23.22 -5.52
C TRP A 151 2.08 -22.43 -4.21
N LYS A 152 3.30 -22.17 -3.75
CA LYS A 152 3.53 -21.48 -2.47
C LYS A 152 2.91 -20.08 -2.44
N PRO A 153 3.16 -19.18 -3.41
CA PRO A 153 2.53 -17.87 -3.45
C PRO A 153 1.00 -17.93 -3.58
N ILE A 154 0.48 -18.91 -4.34
CA ILE A 154 -0.98 -19.08 -4.54
C ILE A 154 -1.66 -19.48 -3.22
N VAL A 155 -1.10 -20.40 -2.46
CA VAL A 155 -1.65 -20.81 -1.15
C VAL A 155 -1.63 -19.64 -0.17
N CYS A 156 -0.52 -18.90 -0.10
CA CYS A 156 -0.42 -17.71 0.76
C CYS A 156 -1.44 -16.63 0.35
N LEU A 157 -1.62 -16.40 -0.94
CA LEU A 157 -2.64 -15.48 -1.47
C LEU A 157 -4.06 -15.94 -1.09
N ALA A 158 -4.36 -17.24 -1.21
CA ALA A 158 -5.66 -17.79 -0.82
C ALA A 158 -5.95 -17.58 0.68
N ILE A 159 -4.94 -17.75 1.54
CA ILE A 159 -5.05 -17.48 2.98
C ILE A 159 -5.39 -16.00 3.23
N VAL A 160 -4.66 -15.07 2.55
CA VAL A 160 -4.91 -13.63 2.67
C VAL A 160 -6.33 -13.27 2.25
N ILE A 161 -6.78 -13.76 1.10
CA ILE A 161 -8.14 -13.52 0.60
C ILE A 161 -9.18 -14.10 1.56
N GLY A 162 -8.93 -15.29 2.12
CA GLY A 162 -9.81 -15.90 3.12
C GLY A 162 -9.95 -15.06 4.38
N ILE A 163 -8.84 -14.54 4.91
CA ILE A 163 -8.83 -13.63 6.07
C ILE A 163 -9.61 -12.34 5.74
N MET A 164 -9.34 -11.73 4.59
CA MET A 164 -10.01 -10.50 4.17
C MET A 164 -11.52 -10.69 3.92
N HIS A 165 -11.94 -11.89 3.55
CA HIS A 165 -13.36 -12.19 3.36
C HIS A 165 -14.09 -12.36 4.69
N TYR A 166 -13.39 -12.82 5.73
CA TYR A 166 -13.97 -13.08 7.06
C TYR A 166 -14.06 -11.81 7.91
N VAL A 167 -13.17 -10.83 7.73
CA VAL A 167 -13.14 -9.57 8.48
C VAL A 167 -14.07 -8.52 7.84
#